data_6f7a9f860cc811e7ceb79602950f2026
#
_entry.id   6f7a9f860cc811e7ceb79602950f2026
#
_cell.length_a   1.000
_cell.length_b   1.000
_cell.length_c   1.000
_cell.angle_alpha   90.00
_cell.angle_beta   90.00
_cell.angle_gamma   90.00
#
_symmetry.space_group_name_H-M   'P 1'
#
loop_
_entity.id
_entity.type
_entity.pdbx_description
1 polymer ?
#
loop_
_entity_poly.entity_id
_entity_poly.type
_entity_poly.pdbx_seq_one_letter_code
_entity_poly.pdbx_strand_id
1 'polypeptide(L)'
;MTFFRNLIAWLAFYCYFCGIERNNKSFITIMNNRTIILALGLSMALSLGAQTRDGGISQQMLDDIRKAEAGNTAGKALFNAIAANSIDDIARNHANQGAVDTHFSVETATQSISDQKSSGRCWMFSGFNVLRANFAKQHGDSLDVEFSHDYLFFYDQLEKANLMLQGVIDCAAKPIDDPRVQFFFKSPIGDGGTFCGVADLADKYGLVPKSVMPETYSAENTSRMSRLVASKLREFGLELRDMVANGKNAKAIAQRKTQMLTTVYNMLCLTLGQPVSEFTYVFRDKSGKAVGQPRKYTPMEFCREIVGGPINGSFIMVMNDPRRPYHKTYEVEYDRHTYDGHNWKYLNLPMDEIAALAIASLKDGRKLYSSYDVGKQLDRKRGLLDLNNYDYGSLFSTTFAMDKAQRIATFDSGSTHAMTLTAVDLDANGKPVKWKVENSWGPDYGQRGCLIMTGSWFNEYMFRLVVDRKYVPENLLREYGQKPVMVMPEDPLFQMDE
;
A
#
# COMPACT_ATOMS: atom_id res chain seq x y z
N MET A 1 7.83 -46.39 31.25
CA MET A 1 7.59 -47.65 31.99
C MET A 1 6.12 -48.04 32.03
N THR A 2 5.19 -47.18 32.10
CA THR A 2 3.73 -47.49 32.20
C THR A 2 3.14 -48.08 30.92
N PHE A 3 3.61 -47.71 29.76
CA PHE A 3 3.14 -48.24 28.45
C PHE A 3 3.50 -49.72 28.24
N PHE A 4 4.69 -50.13 28.67
CA PHE A 4 5.14 -51.53 28.59
C PHE A 4 4.36 -52.49 29.50
N ARG A 5 3.94 -52.01 30.69
CA ARG A 5 3.11 -52.81 31.61
C ARG A 5 1.71 -53.07 31.03
N ASN A 6 1.13 -52.08 30.37
CA ASN A 6 -0.19 -52.23 29.75
C ASN A 6 -0.19 -53.13 28.50
N LEU A 7 0.92 -53.11 27.71
CA LEU A 7 1.07 -53.97 26.54
C LEU A 7 1.24 -55.43 26.94
N ILE A 8 2.00 -55.75 28.01
CA ILE A 8 2.18 -57.07 28.54
C ILE A 8 0.86 -57.63 29.14
N ALA A 9 0.09 -56.78 29.83
CA ALA A 9 -1.21 -57.13 30.36
C ALA A 9 -2.24 -57.44 29.25
N TRP A 10 -2.18 -56.67 28.14
CA TRP A 10 -3.06 -56.87 26.97
C TRP A 10 -2.70 -58.15 26.18
N LEU A 11 -1.45 -58.46 26.03
CA LEU A 11 -0.98 -59.72 25.42
C LEU A 11 -1.30 -60.95 26.26
N ALA A 12 -1.23 -60.86 27.60
CA ALA A 12 -1.64 -61.91 28.51
C ALA A 12 -3.16 -62.17 28.46
N PHE A 13 -3.94 -61.10 28.31
CA PHE A 13 -5.40 -61.18 28.18
C PHE A 13 -5.83 -61.81 26.84
N TYR A 14 -5.12 -61.53 25.75
CA TYR A 14 -5.37 -62.12 24.43
C TYR A 14 -5.04 -63.61 24.36
N CYS A 15 -3.96 -64.05 25.02
CA CYS A 15 -3.63 -65.46 25.13
C CYS A 15 -4.63 -66.27 25.95
N TYR A 16 -5.26 -65.69 26.99
CA TYR A 16 -6.29 -66.30 27.80
C TYR A 16 -7.59 -66.53 27.05
N PHE A 17 -7.94 -65.66 26.11
CA PHE A 17 -9.18 -65.79 25.31
C PHE A 17 -9.06 -66.71 24.11
N CYS A 18 -7.85 -67.05 23.67
CA CYS A 18 -7.63 -67.90 22.47
C CYS A 18 -7.43 -69.39 22.78
N GLY A 19 -7.61 -69.84 24.05
CA GLY A 19 -7.71 -71.23 24.39
C GLY A 19 -6.46 -72.09 24.08
N ILE A 20 -5.26 -71.55 24.18
CA ILE A 20 -4.00 -72.29 23.90
C ILE A 20 -3.48 -72.88 25.22
N GLU A 21 -3.66 -74.18 25.41
CA GLU A 21 -3.16 -74.94 26.55
C GLU A 21 -1.61 -74.95 26.64
N ARG A 22 -1.16 -74.83 27.89
CA ARG A 22 0.27 -74.89 28.29
C ARG A 22 0.78 -76.30 28.21
N ASN A 23 1.67 -76.59 27.25
CA ASN A 23 2.75 -77.53 27.44
C ASN A 23 3.76 -77.53 26.28
N ASN A 24 4.88 -76.82 26.45
CA ASN A 24 6.20 -77.27 25.98
C ASN A 24 7.28 -76.20 26.20
N LYS A 25 8.36 -76.52 26.91
CA LYS A 25 9.50 -75.64 27.18
C LYS A 25 10.21 -75.13 25.90
N SER A 26 10.13 -75.87 24.81
CA SER A 26 10.71 -75.51 23.50
C SER A 26 9.92 -74.40 22.81
N PHE A 27 8.63 -74.23 23.10
CA PHE A 27 7.79 -73.21 22.52
C PHE A 27 8.10 -71.80 23.11
N ILE A 28 8.46 -71.78 24.42
CA ILE A 28 8.84 -70.51 25.10
C ILE A 28 10.16 -69.94 24.56
N THR A 29 11.14 -70.81 24.20
CA THR A 29 12.40 -70.37 23.63
C THR A 29 12.24 -69.79 22.20
N ILE A 30 11.36 -70.39 21.41
CA ILE A 30 11.06 -69.90 20.04
C ILE A 30 10.21 -68.65 20.07
N MET A 31 9.25 -68.55 21.03
CA MET A 31 8.48 -67.29 21.22
C MET A 31 9.37 -66.14 21.70
N ASN A 32 10.32 -66.38 22.62
CA ASN A 32 11.24 -65.35 23.07
C ASN A 32 12.09 -64.79 21.92
N ASN A 33 12.62 -65.66 21.05
CA ASN A 33 13.41 -65.18 19.90
C ASN A 33 12.56 -64.43 18.84
N ARG A 34 11.35 -64.91 18.56
CA ARG A 34 10.44 -64.18 17.62
C ARG A 34 9.93 -62.89 18.19
N THR A 35 9.63 -62.85 19.47
CA THR A 35 9.16 -61.62 20.15
C THR A 35 10.30 -60.60 20.29
N ILE A 36 11.54 -61.03 20.51
CA ILE A 36 12.71 -60.16 20.49
C ILE A 36 13.01 -59.64 19.08
N ILE A 37 12.87 -60.45 18.05
CA ILE A 37 13.05 -60.05 16.64
C ILE A 37 11.92 -59.10 16.21
N LEU A 38 10.67 -59.34 16.64
CA LEU A 38 9.56 -58.41 16.38
C LEU A 38 9.72 -57.09 17.18
N ALA A 39 10.18 -57.16 18.44
CA ALA A 39 10.44 -55.96 19.22
C ALA A 39 11.64 -55.14 18.71
N LEU A 40 12.70 -55.81 18.22
CA LEU A 40 13.82 -55.19 17.53
C LEU A 40 13.43 -54.65 16.17
N GLY A 41 12.59 -55.35 15.39
CA GLY A 41 12.04 -54.86 14.14
C GLY A 41 11.08 -53.67 14.32
N LEU A 42 10.25 -53.67 15.37
CA LEU A 42 9.37 -52.53 15.73
C LEU A 42 10.18 -51.37 16.29
N SER A 43 11.24 -51.58 17.05
CA SER A 43 12.12 -50.50 17.55
C SER A 43 12.98 -49.91 16.42
N MET A 44 13.41 -50.72 15.43
CA MET A 44 14.03 -50.19 14.20
C MET A 44 13.00 -49.49 13.28
N ALA A 45 11.75 -49.91 13.26
CA ALA A 45 10.70 -49.22 12.51
C ALA A 45 10.23 -47.92 13.20
N LEU A 46 10.37 -47.84 14.53
CA LEU A 46 10.07 -46.61 15.31
C LEU A 46 11.25 -45.63 15.36
N SER A 47 12.45 -46.04 14.98
CA SER A 47 13.63 -45.21 14.78
C SER A 47 13.79 -44.73 13.33
N LEU A 48 12.98 -45.25 12.40
CA LEU A 48 12.76 -44.60 11.11
C LEU A 48 11.96 -43.31 11.38
N GLY A 49 12.72 -42.26 11.59
CA GLY A 49 12.26 -40.92 11.94
C GLY A 49 11.00 -40.52 11.21
N ALA A 50 10.24 -39.66 11.79
CA ALA A 50 9.10 -39.03 11.14
C ALA A 50 9.47 -38.75 9.69
N GLN A 51 8.93 -39.56 8.75
CA GLN A 51 9.13 -39.33 7.32
C GLN A 51 8.61 -37.94 7.04
N THR A 52 9.53 -36.99 6.89
CA THR A 52 9.16 -35.67 6.33
C THR A 52 8.54 -35.97 4.97
N ARG A 53 7.37 -35.40 4.71
CA ARG A 53 6.79 -35.42 3.36
C ARG A 53 7.83 -34.86 2.38
N ASP A 54 7.87 -35.32 1.15
CA ASP A 54 8.75 -34.78 0.11
C ASP A 54 8.64 -33.24 0.12
N GLY A 55 9.80 -32.56 0.23
CA GLY A 55 9.89 -31.12 0.40
C GLY A 55 10.00 -30.62 1.85
N GLY A 56 9.86 -31.48 2.88
CA GLY A 56 10.10 -31.10 4.27
C GLY A 56 11.60 -31.09 4.62
N ILE A 57 12.01 -30.25 5.60
CA ILE A 57 13.37 -30.26 6.12
C ILE A 57 13.62 -31.61 6.82
N SER A 58 14.46 -32.46 6.22
CA SER A 58 14.87 -33.72 6.82
C SER A 58 15.96 -33.52 7.88
N GLN A 59 16.14 -34.51 8.76
CA GLN A 59 17.23 -34.47 9.75
C GLN A 59 18.60 -34.32 9.09
N GLN A 60 18.83 -35.03 7.96
CA GLN A 60 20.07 -34.93 7.20
C GLN A 60 20.27 -33.50 6.66
N MET A 61 19.24 -32.91 6.05
CA MET A 61 19.29 -31.53 5.55
C MET A 61 19.60 -30.53 6.69
N LEU A 62 18.97 -30.72 7.86
CA LEU A 62 19.22 -29.86 9.04
C LEU A 62 20.67 -30.02 9.54
N ASP A 63 21.21 -31.22 9.55
CA ASP A 63 22.58 -31.47 9.97
C ASP A 63 23.60 -30.88 8.98
N ASP A 64 23.33 -30.91 7.69
CA ASP A 64 24.17 -30.29 6.67
C ASP A 64 24.13 -28.76 6.77
N ILE A 65 22.96 -28.16 7.02
CA ILE A 65 22.82 -26.70 7.30
C ILE A 65 23.61 -26.30 8.54
N ARG A 66 23.50 -27.04 9.64
CA ARG A 66 24.25 -26.78 10.87
C ARG A 66 25.76 -26.88 10.68
N LYS A 67 26.23 -27.84 9.90
CA LYS A 67 27.66 -27.98 9.59
C LYS A 67 28.19 -26.81 8.78
N ALA A 68 27.41 -26.31 7.82
CA ALA A 68 27.79 -25.15 7.03
C ALA A 68 27.91 -23.89 7.92
N GLU A 69 27.02 -23.69 8.90
CA GLU A 69 27.04 -22.56 9.83
C GLU A 69 28.20 -22.63 10.85
N ALA A 70 28.59 -23.83 11.29
CA ALA A 70 29.63 -24.02 12.30
C ALA A 70 31.01 -23.45 11.91
N GLY A 71 31.25 -23.14 10.64
CA GLY A 71 32.46 -22.48 10.13
C GLY A 71 32.49 -20.95 10.29
N ASN A 72 31.38 -20.32 10.67
CA ASN A 72 31.25 -18.87 10.75
C ASN A 72 31.81 -18.32 12.10
N THR A 73 33.11 -18.05 12.17
CA THR A 73 33.77 -17.57 13.40
C THR A 73 33.36 -16.13 13.79
N ALA A 74 32.91 -15.30 12.83
CA ALA A 74 32.41 -13.95 13.08
C ALA A 74 30.94 -13.96 13.61
N GLY A 75 30.23 -15.07 13.44
CA GLY A 75 28.79 -15.17 13.73
C GLY A 75 28.43 -14.84 15.17
N LYS A 76 29.25 -15.20 16.16
CA LYS A 76 28.96 -14.93 17.58
C LYS A 76 28.99 -13.44 17.90
N ALA A 77 30.01 -12.70 17.40
CA ALA A 77 30.13 -11.26 17.65
C ALA A 77 28.99 -10.51 16.93
N LEU A 78 28.69 -10.89 15.68
CA LEU A 78 27.61 -10.34 14.90
C LEU A 78 26.23 -10.63 15.53
N PHE A 79 26.02 -11.87 15.99
CA PHE A 79 24.81 -12.23 16.75
C PHE A 79 24.62 -11.34 17.98
N ASN A 80 25.67 -11.13 18.78
CA ASN A 80 25.59 -10.27 19.96
C ASN A 80 25.25 -8.82 19.60
N ALA A 81 25.80 -8.32 18.50
CA ALA A 81 25.48 -6.98 17.99
C ALA A 81 24.03 -6.85 17.56
N ILE A 82 23.52 -7.78 16.74
CA ILE A 82 22.15 -7.76 16.23
C ILE A 82 21.13 -8.06 17.35
N ALA A 83 21.44 -8.94 18.29
CA ALA A 83 20.55 -9.28 19.40
C ALA A 83 20.23 -8.09 20.32
N ALA A 84 21.09 -7.07 20.35
CA ALA A 84 20.95 -5.88 21.18
C ALA A 84 20.57 -4.60 20.40
N ASN A 85 20.54 -4.64 19.06
CA ASN A 85 20.28 -3.49 18.21
C ASN A 85 19.34 -3.85 17.04
N SER A 86 18.78 -2.84 16.39
CA SER A 86 17.99 -3.08 15.16
C SER A 86 18.91 -3.53 14.02
N ILE A 87 18.37 -4.35 13.13
CA ILE A 87 19.10 -4.79 11.93
C ILE A 87 19.54 -3.59 11.10
N ASP A 88 18.68 -2.60 10.93
CA ASP A 88 18.97 -1.39 10.16
C ASP A 88 20.14 -0.59 10.75
N ASP A 89 20.23 -0.48 12.10
CA ASP A 89 21.33 0.24 12.73
C ASP A 89 22.68 -0.46 12.51
N ILE A 90 22.69 -1.80 12.46
CA ILE A 90 23.90 -2.59 12.19
C ILE A 90 24.24 -2.60 10.68
N ALA A 91 23.23 -2.67 9.82
CA ALA A 91 23.40 -2.65 8.36
C ALA A 91 23.74 -1.27 7.81
N ARG A 92 23.67 -0.20 8.61
CA ARG A 92 23.90 1.17 8.18
C ARG A 92 25.27 1.31 7.52
N ASN A 93 25.28 1.79 6.28
CA ASN A 93 26.52 1.94 5.53
C ASN A 93 27.25 3.24 5.94
N HIS A 94 28.31 3.10 6.70
CA HIS A 94 29.11 4.23 7.17
C HIS A 94 29.79 5.03 6.05
N ALA A 95 30.09 4.42 4.90
CA ALA A 95 30.64 5.14 3.75
C ALA A 95 29.63 6.13 3.14
N ASN A 96 28.33 5.97 3.42
CA ASN A 96 27.25 6.84 2.93
C ASN A 96 26.68 7.76 4.04
N GLN A 97 27.43 8.04 5.12
CA GLN A 97 26.95 8.87 6.24
C GLN A 97 27.35 10.35 6.16
N GLY A 98 27.79 10.85 5.01
CA GLY A 98 28.07 12.28 4.77
C GLY A 98 26.84 13.18 4.96
N ALA A 99 27.06 14.49 5.03
CA ALA A 99 25.97 15.45 5.07
C ALA A 99 25.09 15.34 3.83
N VAL A 100 23.76 15.45 4.02
CA VAL A 100 22.83 15.44 2.89
C VAL A 100 22.91 16.78 2.18
N ASP A 101 23.26 16.76 0.89
CA ASP A 101 23.25 17.96 0.07
C ASP A 101 21.81 18.36 -0.28
N THR A 102 21.41 19.53 0.20
CA THR A 102 20.05 20.10 0.06
C THR A 102 19.94 21.16 -1.05
N HIS A 103 21.01 21.39 -1.83
CA HIS A 103 20.96 22.30 -2.99
C HIS A 103 20.27 21.64 -4.18
N PHE A 104 19.47 22.41 -4.92
CA PHE A 104 18.78 21.96 -6.13
C PHE A 104 18.86 23.05 -7.20
N SER A 105 19.19 22.66 -8.43
CA SER A 105 19.26 23.58 -9.58
C SER A 105 17.87 24.00 -10.07
N VAL A 106 16.84 23.22 -9.80
CA VAL A 106 15.42 23.54 -10.09
C VAL A 106 14.58 23.21 -8.87
N GLU A 107 13.91 24.21 -8.30
CA GLU A 107 13.08 24.05 -7.13
C GLU A 107 11.82 24.92 -7.23
N THR A 108 10.67 24.34 -6.83
CA THR A 108 9.38 25.05 -6.79
C THR A 108 9.22 25.85 -5.50
N ALA A 109 8.27 26.78 -5.47
CA ALA A 109 7.96 27.56 -4.27
C ALA A 109 7.58 26.67 -3.07
N THR A 110 8.12 27.01 -1.90
CA THR A 110 7.85 26.28 -0.65
C THR A 110 6.49 26.66 -0.07
N GLN A 111 5.78 25.67 0.47
CA GLN A 111 4.53 25.83 1.21
C GLN A 111 4.65 25.17 2.59
N SER A 112 3.64 25.38 3.45
CA SER A 112 3.57 24.71 4.76
C SER A 112 3.45 23.19 4.59
N ILE A 113 4.20 22.46 5.39
CA ILE A 113 4.20 20.99 5.41
C ILE A 113 2.99 20.48 6.18
N SER A 114 2.31 19.52 5.62
CA SER A 114 1.16 18.83 6.22
C SER A 114 1.56 17.59 7.01
N ASP A 115 0.65 17.09 7.84
CA ASP A 115 0.84 15.87 8.61
C ASP A 115 -0.45 15.02 8.56
N GLN A 116 -0.36 13.86 7.90
CA GLN A 116 -1.46 12.91 7.75
C GLN A 116 -1.71 12.06 9.01
N LYS A 117 -0.81 12.13 10.00
CA LYS A 117 -0.86 11.34 11.23
C LYS A 117 -0.92 9.84 10.96
N SER A 118 -1.69 9.11 11.76
CA SER A 118 -1.91 7.66 11.64
C SER A 118 -3.03 7.33 10.65
N SER A 119 -2.88 7.81 9.39
CA SER A 119 -3.84 7.55 8.32
C SER A 119 -3.14 7.23 7.00
N GLY A 120 -3.79 6.46 6.11
CA GLY A 120 -3.30 6.13 4.76
C GLY A 120 -3.64 7.19 3.70
N ARG A 121 -3.97 8.43 4.08
CA ARG A 121 -4.43 9.50 3.18
C ARG A 121 -3.32 10.24 2.43
N CYS A 122 -2.10 9.69 2.33
CA CYS A 122 -0.97 10.31 1.63
C CYS A 122 -1.32 10.77 0.21
N TRP A 123 -2.15 10.01 -0.50
CA TRP A 123 -2.64 10.33 -1.84
C TRP A 123 -3.43 11.65 -1.87
N MET A 124 -4.27 11.89 -0.88
CA MET A 124 -5.06 13.11 -0.77
C MET A 124 -4.21 14.31 -0.38
N PHE A 125 -3.30 14.13 0.59
CA PHE A 125 -2.35 15.18 0.99
C PHE A 125 -1.48 15.60 -0.19
N SER A 126 -0.90 14.65 -0.93
CA SER A 126 -0.08 14.93 -2.11
C SER A 126 -0.88 15.57 -3.25
N GLY A 127 -2.10 15.12 -3.49
CA GLY A 127 -2.98 15.73 -4.49
C GLY A 127 -3.36 17.16 -4.13
N PHE A 128 -3.71 17.41 -2.88
CA PHE A 128 -4.03 18.75 -2.41
C PHE A 128 -2.83 19.71 -2.47
N ASN A 129 -1.63 19.23 -2.18
CA ASN A 129 -0.41 20.03 -2.31
C ASN A 129 -0.18 20.48 -3.76
N VAL A 130 -0.49 19.62 -4.75
CA VAL A 130 -0.41 20.00 -6.17
C VAL A 130 -1.45 21.09 -6.51
N LEU A 131 -2.72 20.90 -6.13
CA LEU A 131 -3.78 21.88 -6.39
C LEU A 131 -3.50 23.21 -5.70
N ARG A 132 -3.09 23.18 -4.45
CA ARG A 132 -2.69 24.33 -3.63
C ARG A 132 -1.51 25.11 -4.26
N ALA A 133 -0.48 24.40 -4.71
CA ALA A 133 0.67 25.00 -5.37
C ALA A 133 0.29 25.65 -6.70
N ASN A 134 -0.59 25.04 -7.46
CA ASN A 134 -1.08 25.58 -8.71
C ASN A 134 -1.87 26.89 -8.50
N PHE A 135 -2.74 26.92 -7.47
CA PHE A 135 -3.47 28.12 -7.08
C PHE A 135 -2.52 29.23 -6.61
N ALA A 136 -1.58 28.93 -5.72
CA ALA A 136 -0.60 29.91 -5.24
C ALA A 136 0.18 30.53 -6.40
N LYS A 137 0.69 29.69 -7.32
CA LYS A 137 1.42 30.16 -8.51
C LYS A 137 0.59 31.09 -9.40
N GLN A 138 -0.70 30.81 -9.60
CA GLN A 138 -1.60 31.67 -10.38
C GLN A 138 -1.77 33.07 -9.74
N HIS A 139 -1.53 33.19 -8.43
CA HIS A 139 -1.59 34.43 -7.66
C HIS A 139 -0.21 34.97 -7.28
N GLY A 140 0.83 34.64 -8.07
CA GLY A 140 2.20 35.11 -7.83
C GLY A 140 2.79 34.68 -6.51
N ASP A 141 2.41 33.47 -6.02
CA ASP A 141 2.80 32.87 -4.74
C ASP A 141 2.45 33.78 -3.50
N SER A 142 1.51 34.66 -3.65
CA SER A 142 1.09 35.62 -2.58
C SER A 142 -0.01 35.01 -1.68
N LEU A 143 -0.86 34.12 -2.20
CA LEU A 143 -1.94 33.48 -1.47
C LEU A 143 -1.53 32.12 -1.00
N ASP A 144 -2.01 31.71 0.18
CA ASP A 144 -1.93 30.37 0.68
C ASP A 144 -3.31 29.86 1.11
N VAL A 145 -3.63 28.61 0.75
CA VAL A 145 -4.89 27.97 1.11
C VAL A 145 -4.62 26.52 1.51
N GLU A 146 -5.07 26.12 2.69
CA GLU A 146 -5.08 24.71 3.09
C GLU A 146 -6.50 24.18 2.94
N PHE A 147 -6.61 23.02 2.29
CA PHE A 147 -7.90 22.32 2.14
C PHE A 147 -8.18 21.41 3.33
N SER A 148 -9.46 21.18 3.60
CA SER A 148 -9.89 20.16 4.55
C SER A 148 -9.74 18.79 3.94
N HIS A 149 -8.83 17.99 4.49
CA HIS A 149 -8.72 16.57 4.11
C HIS A 149 -9.89 15.79 4.69
N ASP A 150 -10.39 16.15 5.88
CA ASP A 150 -11.53 15.50 6.53
C ASP A 150 -12.81 15.60 5.69
N TYR A 151 -13.06 16.77 5.07
CA TYR A 151 -14.21 16.98 4.18
C TYR A 151 -14.20 16.01 2.99
N LEU A 152 -13.09 15.94 2.26
CA LEU A 152 -13.02 15.11 1.08
C LEU A 152 -12.94 13.62 1.45
N PHE A 153 -12.29 13.29 2.57
CA PHE A 153 -12.22 11.95 3.13
C PHE A 153 -13.58 11.40 3.55
N PHE A 154 -14.46 12.25 4.08
CA PHE A 154 -15.85 11.87 4.36
C PHE A 154 -16.54 11.30 3.11
N TYR A 155 -16.44 12.02 2.02
CA TYR A 155 -17.04 11.58 0.75
C TYR A 155 -16.31 10.39 0.13
N ASP A 156 -14.99 10.33 0.26
CA ASP A 156 -14.21 9.16 -0.13
C ASP A 156 -14.73 7.88 0.53
N GLN A 157 -14.91 7.92 1.83
CA GLN A 157 -15.39 6.76 2.59
C GLN A 157 -16.84 6.40 2.25
N LEU A 158 -17.70 7.38 2.02
CA LEU A 158 -19.09 7.15 1.61
C LEU A 158 -19.17 6.54 0.20
N GLU A 159 -18.37 7.05 -0.73
CA GLU A 159 -18.33 6.56 -2.12
C GLU A 159 -17.71 5.17 -2.22
N LYS A 160 -16.64 4.89 -1.50
CA LYS A 160 -16.08 3.54 -1.41
C LYS A 160 -17.09 2.53 -0.83
N ALA A 161 -17.85 2.94 0.18
CA ALA A 161 -18.95 2.13 0.69
C ALA A 161 -20.01 1.85 -0.40
N ASN A 162 -20.37 2.86 -1.17
CA ASN A 162 -21.29 2.69 -2.31
C ASN A 162 -20.69 1.81 -3.41
N LEU A 163 -19.41 1.99 -3.74
CA LEU A 163 -18.68 1.16 -4.72
C LEU A 163 -18.70 -0.32 -4.32
N MET A 164 -18.39 -0.62 -3.04
CA MET A 164 -18.44 -1.98 -2.51
C MET A 164 -19.84 -2.58 -2.58
N LEU A 165 -20.85 -1.88 -2.08
CA LEU A 165 -22.24 -2.39 -2.07
C LEU A 165 -22.80 -2.60 -3.48
N GLN A 166 -22.51 -1.68 -4.42
CA GLN A 166 -22.93 -1.84 -5.81
C GLN A 166 -22.17 -2.96 -6.49
N GLY A 167 -20.86 -3.05 -6.32
CA GLY A 167 -20.04 -4.13 -6.88
C GLY A 167 -20.48 -5.52 -6.41
N VAL A 168 -20.89 -5.65 -5.15
CA VAL A 168 -21.47 -6.89 -4.60
C VAL A 168 -22.81 -7.23 -5.27
N ILE A 169 -23.66 -6.23 -5.56
CA ILE A 169 -24.92 -6.42 -6.30
C ILE A 169 -24.62 -6.90 -7.73
N ASP A 170 -23.68 -6.22 -8.42
CA ASP A 170 -23.33 -6.53 -9.81
C ASP A 170 -22.74 -7.94 -9.96
N CYS A 171 -22.05 -8.42 -8.92
CA CYS A 171 -21.45 -9.76 -8.85
C CYS A 171 -22.33 -10.79 -8.11
N ALA A 172 -23.56 -10.47 -7.74
CA ALA A 172 -24.36 -11.31 -6.86
C ALA A 172 -24.67 -12.72 -7.43
N ALA A 173 -24.71 -12.86 -8.77
CA ALA A 173 -24.88 -14.16 -9.41
C ALA A 173 -23.67 -15.08 -9.34
N LYS A 174 -22.48 -14.56 -8.97
CA LYS A 174 -21.24 -15.32 -8.83
C LYS A 174 -21.14 -15.95 -7.44
N PRO A 175 -20.45 -17.10 -7.29
CA PRO A 175 -20.19 -17.68 -5.97
C PRO A 175 -19.34 -16.74 -5.11
N ILE A 176 -19.39 -16.93 -3.78
CA ILE A 176 -18.71 -16.03 -2.84
C ILE A 176 -17.18 -16.11 -2.93
N ASP A 177 -16.65 -17.21 -3.44
CA ASP A 177 -15.22 -17.46 -3.67
C ASP A 177 -14.72 -17.02 -5.07
N ASP A 178 -15.61 -16.45 -5.91
CA ASP A 178 -15.16 -15.80 -7.15
C ASP A 178 -14.22 -14.63 -6.82
N PRO A 179 -13.06 -14.48 -7.48
CA PRO A 179 -12.06 -13.45 -7.17
C PRO A 179 -12.63 -12.02 -7.14
N ARG A 180 -13.56 -11.67 -8.04
CA ARG A 180 -14.19 -10.34 -8.04
C ARG A 180 -15.11 -10.12 -6.83
N VAL A 181 -15.80 -11.16 -6.36
CA VAL A 181 -16.58 -11.07 -5.12
C VAL A 181 -15.65 -10.95 -3.92
N GLN A 182 -14.58 -11.75 -3.89
CA GLN A 182 -13.56 -11.69 -2.83
C GLN A 182 -12.89 -10.31 -2.75
N PHE A 183 -12.62 -9.66 -3.88
CA PHE A 183 -12.07 -8.30 -3.92
C PHE A 183 -12.91 -7.33 -3.06
N PHE A 184 -14.24 -7.28 -3.25
CA PHE A 184 -15.11 -6.39 -2.49
C PHE A 184 -15.23 -6.76 -1.01
N PHE A 185 -15.17 -8.05 -0.65
CA PHE A 185 -15.27 -8.48 0.73
C PHE A 185 -13.93 -8.45 1.49
N LYS A 186 -12.80 -8.59 0.80
CA LYS A 186 -11.47 -8.51 1.41
C LYS A 186 -11.21 -7.10 1.92
N SER A 187 -11.38 -6.10 1.07
CA SER A 187 -11.12 -4.68 1.39
C SER A 187 -12.36 -3.82 1.06
N PRO A 188 -13.45 -3.89 1.88
CA PRO A 188 -14.70 -3.17 1.60
C PRO A 188 -14.54 -1.65 1.59
N ILE A 189 -13.57 -1.15 2.34
CA ILE A 189 -13.25 0.26 2.53
C ILE A 189 -11.84 0.37 3.07
N GLY A 190 -11.11 1.40 2.67
CA GLY A 190 -9.77 1.73 3.14
C GLY A 190 -9.51 3.23 3.04
N ASP A 191 -8.45 3.72 3.66
CA ASP A 191 -8.05 5.13 3.62
C ASP A 191 -6.99 5.43 2.54
N GLY A 192 -6.43 4.39 1.90
CA GLY A 192 -5.56 4.49 0.73
C GLY A 192 -6.27 4.99 -0.53
N GLY A 193 -5.49 5.37 -1.54
CA GLY A 193 -6.04 5.80 -2.82
C GLY A 193 -5.02 6.40 -3.77
N THR A 194 -5.54 7.03 -4.84
CA THR A 194 -4.74 7.58 -5.93
C THR A 194 -5.22 8.97 -6.34
N PHE A 195 -4.49 9.63 -7.23
CA PHE A 195 -4.85 10.98 -7.71
C PHE A 195 -6.22 11.02 -8.43
N CYS A 196 -6.64 9.92 -9.09
CA CYS A 196 -7.97 9.90 -9.70
C CYS A 196 -9.08 10.06 -8.66
N GLY A 197 -8.89 9.53 -7.43
CA GLY A 197 -9.80 9.79 -6.32
C GLY A 197 -9.86 11.26 -5.92
N VAL A 198 -8.71 11.97 -5.90
CA VAL A 198 -8.72 13.43 -5.65
C VAL A 198 -9.51 14.16 -6.72
N ALA A 199 -9.29 13.82 -7.99
CA ALA A 199 -9.96 14.45 -9.12
C ALA A 199 -11.47 14.20 -9.11
N ASP A 200 -11.89 12.93 -9.00
CA ASP A 200 -13.30 12.55 -9.03
C ASP A 200 -14.09 13.15 -7.85
N LEU A 201 -13.52 13.09 -6.64
CA LEU A 201 -14.19 13.59 -5.45
C LEU A 201 -14.27 15.13 -5.44
N ALA A 202 -13.19 15.82 -5.83
CA ALA A 202 -13.21 17.28 -5.89
C ALA A 202 -14.14 17.79 -7.01
N ASP A 203 -14.15 17.14 -8.17
CA ASP A 203 -15.07 17.50 -9.27
C ASP A 203 -16.55 17.20 -8.91
N LYS A 204 -16.81 16.21 -8.04
CA LYS A 204 -18.18 15.81 -7.64
C LYS A 204 -18.68 16.55 -6.40
N TYR A 205 -17.85 16.78 -5.40
CA TYR A 205 -18.24 17.32 -4.09
C TYR A 205 -17.63 18.70 -3.77
N GLY A 206 -16.68 19.15 -4.56
CA GLY A 206 -15.97 20.40 -4.34
C GLY A 206 -14.89 20.29 -3.27
N LEU A 207 -14.38 21.45 -2.86
CA LEU A 207 -13.35 21.59 -1.83
C LEU A 207 -13.83 22.61 -0.77
N VAL A 208 -13.30 22.46 0.44
CA VAL A 208 -13.49 23.46 1.51
C VAL A 208 -12.15 23.79 2.18
N PRO A 209 -11.98 24.99 2.74
CA PRO A 209 -10.80 25.30 3.54
C PRO A 209 -10.71 24.45 4.80
N LYS A 210 -9.49 24.13 5.24
CA LYS A 210 -9.22 23.40 6.47
C LYS A 210 -9.87 24.02 7.72
N SER A 211 -9.93 25.36 7.76
CA SER A 211 -10.55 26.07 8.88
C SER A 211 -12.07 25.92 8.97
N VAL A 212 -12.72 25.46 7.90
CA VAL A 212 -14.18 25.26 7.83
C VAL A 212 -14.57 23.87 8.33
N MET A 213 -13.80 22.86 8.00
CA MET A 213 -13.96 21.51 8.51
C MET A 213 -12.58 20.96 8.89
N PRO A 214 -12.14 21.18 10.15
CA PRO A 214 -10.84 20.73 10.62
C PRO A 214 -10.80 19.23 10.84
N GLU A 215 -9.58 18.68 10.91
CA GLU A 215 -9.35 17.27 11.19
C GLU A 215 -9.97 16.83 12.52
N THR A 216 -10.59 15.65 12.52
CA THR A 216 -11.07 14.97 13.74
C THR A 216 -10.05 13.96 14.23
N TYR A 217 -10.20 13.46 15.47
CA TYR A 217 -9.37 12.35 15.97
C TYR A 217 -9.46 11.12 15.07
N SER A 218 -10.63 10.80 14.55
CA SER A 218 -10.83 9.63 13.68
C SER A 218 -10.24 9.83 12.28
N ALA A 219 -10.19 11.05 11.77
CA ALA A 219 -9.51 11.39 10.53
C ALA A 219 -7.99 11.26 10.69
N GLU A 220 -7.45 11.66 11.85
CA GLU A 220 -6.02 11.48 12.18
C GLU A 220 -5.64 10.04 12.57
N ASN A 221 -6.63 9.17 12.90
CA ASN A 221 -6.44 7.79 13.36
C ASN A 221 -7.50 6.86 12.74
N THR A 222 -7.41 6.64 11.45
CA THR A 222 -8.46 6.04 10.60
C THR A 222 -8.77 4.57 10.88
N SER A 223 -7.78 3.79 11.31
CA SER A 223 -7.86 2.31 11.39
C SER A 223 -9.08 1.76 12.17
N ARG A 224 -9.47 2.40 13.28
CA ARG A 224 -10.60 1.89 14.09
C ARG A 224 -11.93 2.12 13.41
N MET A 225 -12.14 3.33 12.89
CA MET A 225 -13.34 3.70 12.13
C MET A 225 -13.48 2.80 10.90
N SER A 226 -12.44 2.69 10.08
CA SER A 226 -12.44 1.88 8.85
C SER A 226 -12.80 0.41 9.14
N ARG A 227 -12.23 -0.20 10.20
CA ARG A 227 -12.58 -1.58 10.57
C ARG A 227 -14.04 -1.75 10.97
N LEU A 228 -14.64 -0.79 11.68
CA LEU A 228 -16.05 -0.86 12.07
C LEU A 228 -16.97 -0.70 10.85
N VAL A 229 -16.69 0.27 9.98
CA VAL A 229 -17.42 0.46 8.73
C VAL A 229 -17.28 -0.76 7.83
N ALA A 230 -16.06 -1.30 7.65
CA ALA A 230 -15.80 -2.50 6.85
C ALA A 230 -16.58 -3.72 7.37
N SER A 231 -16.64 -3.92 8.70
CA SER A 231 -17.42 -5.00 9.29
C SER A 231 -18.91 -4.86 8.93
N LYS A 232 -19.45 -3.64 9.02
CA LYS A 232 -20.84 -3.37 8.69
C LYS A 232 -21.14 -3.52 7.19
N LEU A 233 -20.22 -3.11 6.34
CA LEU A 233 -20.35 -3.29 4.90
C LEU A 233 -20.34 -4.76 4.48
N ARG A 234 -19.55 -5.62 5.14
CA ARG A 234 -19.59 -7.08 4.91
C ARG A 234 -20.96 -7.67 5.24
N GLU A 235 -21.55 -7.29 6.38
CA GLU A 235 -22.91 -7.70 6.77
C GLU A 235 -23.92 -7.25 5.70
N PHE A 236 -23.88 -5.99 5.29
CA PHE A 236 -24.74 -5.44 4.26
C PHE A 236 -24.55 -6.11 2.89
N GLY A 237 -23.31 -6.39 2.52
CA GLY A 237 -23.00 -7.08 1.27
C GLY A 237 -23.60 -8.49 1.22
N LEU A 238 -23.55 -9.24 2.32
CA LEU A 238 -24.23 -10.56 2.40
C LEU A 238 -25.74 -10.42 2.26
N GLU A 239 -26.35 -9.46 2.96
CA GLU A 239 -27.80 -9.21 2.87
C GLU A 239 -28.22 -8.84 1.42
N LEU A 240 -27.46 -7.99 0.74
CA LEU A 240 -27.77 -7.63 -0.66
C LEU A 240 -27.64 -8.83 -1.60
N ARG A 241 -26.65 -9.70 -1.41
CA ARG A 241 -26.53 -10.94 -2.17
C ARG A 241 -27.74 -11.86 -1.94
N ASP A 242 -28.17 -12.01 -0.70
CA ASP A 242 -29.35 -12.80 -0.35
C ASP A 242 -30.63 -12.22 -0.98
N MET A 243 -30.77 -10.89 -0.99
CA MET A 243 -31.90 -10.22 -1.65
C MET A 243 -31.94 -10.53 -3.16
N VAL A 244 -30.78 -10.50 -3.83
CA VAL A 244 -30.68 -10.85 -5.26
C VAL A 244 -31.00 -12.33 -5.47
N ALA A 245 -30.41 -13.22 -4.68
CA ALA A 245 -30.65 -14.67 -4.77
C ALA A 245 -32.11 -15.05 -4.55
N ASN A 246 -32.81 -14.31 -3.66
CA ASN A 246 -34.24 -14.50 -3.39
C ASN A 246 -35.17 -13.74 -4.40
N GLY A 247 -34.62 -13.24 -5.50
CA GLY A 247 -35.42 -12.63 -6.60
C GLY A 247 -36.08 -11.30 -6.22
N LYS A 248 -35.56 -10.55 -5.25
CA LYS A 248 -36.07 -9.20 -4.96
C LYS A 248 -35.84 -8.30 -6.17
N ASN A 249 -36.83 -7.45 -6.48
CA ASN A 249 -36.70 -6.56 -7.60
C ASN A 249 -35.68 -5.44 -7.40
N ALA A 250 -35.17 -4.87 -8.48
CA ALA A 250 -34.12 -3.84 -8.45
C ALA A 250 -34.50 -2.62 -7.59
N LYS A 251 -35.78 -2.22 -7.56
CA LYS A 251 -36.27 -1.09 -6.75
C LYS A 251 -36.11 -1.37 -5.26
N ALA A 252 -36.47 -2.56 -4.79
CA ALA A 252 -36.33 -2.96 -3.40
C ALA A 252 -34.83 -3.04 -2.98
N ILE A 253 -33.99 -3.59 -3.85
CA ILE A 253 -32.53 -3.64 -3.62
C ILE A 253 -31.94 -2.24 -3.54
N ALA A 254 -32.26 -1.34 -4.46
CA ALA A 254 -31.80 0.05 -4.46
C ALA A 254 -32.24 0.81 -3.20
N GLN A 255 -33.50 0.63 -2.80
CA GLN A 255 -34.02 1.23 -1.57
C GLN A 255 -33.28 0.72 -0.34
N ARG A 256 -33.02 -0.58 -0.26
CA ARG A 256 -32.26 -1.17 0.87
C ARG A 256 -30.82 -0.68 0.88
N LYS A 257 -30.14 -0.62 -0.27
CA LYS A 257 -28.79 -0.04 -0.40
C LYS A 257 -28.76 1.41 0.11
N THR A 258 -29.75 2.23 -0.22
CA THR A 258 -29.84 3.61 0.29
C THR A 258 -29.96 3.66 1.82
N GLN A 259 -30.73 2.78 2.44
CA GLN A 259 -30.81 2.67 3.90
C GLN A 259 -29.47 2.26 4.53
N MET A 260 -28.75 1.33 3.88
CA MET A 260 -27.42 0.91 4.33
C MET A 260 -26.41 2.07 4.23
N LEU A 261 -26.41 2.81 3.14
CA LEU A 261 -25.58 4.01 2.99
C LEU A 261 -25.95 5.10 4.00
N THR A 262 -27.22 5.25 4.37
CA THR A 262 -27.65 6.15 5.46
C THR A 262 -27.00 5.74 6.79
N THR A 263 -26.91 4.44 7.07
CA THR A 263 -26.21 3.96 8.28
C THR A 263 -24.73 4.32 8.23
N VAL A 264 -24.05 4.08 7.09
CA VAL A 264 -22.64 4.46 6.91
C VAL A 264 -22.46 5.97 7.05
N TYR A 265 -23.31 6.77 6.41
CA TYR A 265 -23.29 8.24 6.52
C TYR A 265 -23.36 8.70 7.98
N ASN A 266 -24.26 8.11 8.77
CA ASN A 266 -24.37 8.42 10.19
C ASN A 266 -23.12 8.03 11.00
N MET A 267 -22.50 6.87 10.68
CA MET A 267 -21.22 6.49 11.29
C MET A 267 -20.11 7.50 10.97
N LEU A 268 -20.05 7.95 9.72
CA LEU A 268 -19.08 8.97 9.28
C LEU A 268 -19.35 10.33 9.93
N CYS A 269 -20.61 10.77 10.04
CA CYS A 269 -20.94 12.01 10.76
C CYS A 269 -20.48 12.00 12.23
N LEU A 270 -20.59 10.85 12.90
CA LEU A 270 -20.14 10.71 14.30
C LEU A 270 -18.62 10.68 14.46
N THR A 271 -17.88 10.35 13.42
CA THR A 271 -16.42 10.16 13.48
C THR A 271 -15.64 11.26 12.78
N LEU A 272 -16.13 11.77 11.66
CA LEU A 272 -15.49 12.78 10.83
C LEU A 272 -16.21 14.13 10.88
N GLY A 273 -17.39 14.23 11.51
CA GLY A 273 -18.22 15.41 11.48
C GLY A 273 -19.14 15.47 10.27
N GLN A 274 -20.10 16.37 10.31
CA GLN A 274 -21.05 16.55 9.21
C GLN A 274 -20.47 17.49 8.15
N PRO A 275 -20.40 17.07 6.86
CA PRO A 275 -19.91 17.94 5.79
C PRO A 275 -20.76 19.19 5.66
N VAL A 276 -20.10 20.34 5.43
CA VAL A 276 -20.75 21.62 5.23
C VAL A 276 -21.28 21.74 3.80
N SER A 277 -22.43 22.37 3.62
CA SER A 277 -23.00 22.69 2.30
C SER A 277 -22.68 24.11 1.85
N GLU A 278 -22.41 25.03 2.79
CA GLU A 278 -22.09 26.42 2.56
C GLU A 278 -21.15 26.93 3.67
N PHE A 279 -20.30 27.89 3.38
CA PHE A 279 -19.42 28.53 4.35
C PHE A 279 -19.03 29.93 3.90
N THR A 280 -18.54 30.76 4.83
CA THR A 280 -17.97 32.07 4.52
C THR A 280 -16.46 31.99 4.63
N TYR A 281 -15.73 32.48 3.62
CA TYR A 281 -14.28 32.46 3.57
C TYR A 281 -13.71 33.76 3.01
N VAL A 282 -12.50 34.09 3.44
CA VAL A 282 -11.68 35.17 2.87
C VAL A 282 -10.26 34.62 2.70
N PHE A 283 -9.69 34.78 1.51
CA PHE A 283 -8.30 34.40 1.26
C PHE A 283 -7.34 35.21 2.13
N ARG A 284 -6.20 34.63 2.42
CA ARG A 284 -5.14 35.28 3.19
C ARG A 284 -3.82 35.19 2.45
N ASP A 285 -3.02 36.25 2.60
CA ASP A 285 -1.63 36.22 2.14
C ASP A 285 -0.74 35.42 3.13
N LYS A 286 0.53 35.27 2.77
CA LYS A 286 1.53 34.54 3.60
C LYS A 286 1.78 35.18 4.97
N SER A 287 1.37 36.46 5.18
CA SER A 287 1.43 37.13 6.49
C SER A 287 0.18 36.89 7.34
N GLY A 288 -0.83 36.21 6.79
CA GLY A 288 -2.14 35.98 7.42
C GLY A 288 -3.14 37.10 7.23
N LYS A 289 -2.79 38.19 6.49
CA LYS A 289 -3.67 39.31 6.21
C LYS A 289 -4.74 38.92 5.19
N ALA A 290 -5.99 39.32 5.44
CA ALA A 290 -7.10 39.10 4.53
C ALA A 290 -6.89 39.79 3.18
N VAL A 291 -7.17 39.12 2.10
CA VAL A 291 -7.14 39.62 0.72
C VAL A 291 -8.56 39.60 0.18
N GLY A 292 -9.11 40.76 -0.06
CA GLY A 292 -10.52 40.94 -0.44
C GLY A 292 -11.49 40.97 0.74
N GLN A 293 -12.76 40.71 0.46
CA GLN A 293 -13.84 40.66 1.46
C GLN A 293 -14.29 39.23 1.70
N PRO A 294 -14.79 38.92 2.90
CA PRO A 294 -15.43 37.62 3.15
C PRO A 294 -16.57 37.38 2.15
N ARG A 295 -16.57 36.20 1.56
CA ARG A 295 -17.58 35.74 0.58
C ARG A 295 -18.18 34.42 1.00
N LYS A 296 -19.47 34.22 0.72
CA LYS A 296 -20.18 32.99 0.91
C LYS A 296 -19.89 32.05 -0.28
N TYR A 297 -19.60 30.80 0.00
CA TYR A 297 -19.28 29.76 -0.99
C TYR A 297 -20.08 28.50 -0.71
N THR A 298 -20.45 27.81 -1.78
CA THR A 298 -20.62 26.36 -1.73
C THR A 298 -19.27 25.68 -1.96
N PRO A 299 -19.08 24.41 -1.57
CA PRO A 299 -17.82 23.68 -1.84
C PRO A 299 -17.45 23.64 -3.33
N MET A 300 -18.44 23.52 -4.20
CA MET A 300 -18.24 23.51 -5.66
C MET A 300 -17.79 24.87 -6.22
N GLU A 301 -18.33 25.97 -5.72
CA GLU A 301 -17.91 27.31 -6.12
C GLU A 301 -16.49 27.59 -5.66
N PHE A 302 -16.15 27.19 -4.44
CA PHE A 302 -14.80 27.33 -3.91
C PHE A 302 -13.80 26.49 -4.72
N CYS A 303 -14.11 25.22 -5.00
CA CYS A 303 -13.27 24.35 -5.83
C CYS A 303 -13.04 24.98 -7.22
N ARG A 304 -14.07 25.49 -7.86
CA ARG A 304 -13.97 26.14 -9.17
C ARG A 304 -13.08 27.38 -9.15
N GLU A 305 -13.14 28.17 -8.09
CA GLU A 305 -12.27 29.35 -7.92
C GLU A 305 -10.80 28.95 -7.73
N ILE A 306 -10.54 27.83 -7.01
CA ILE A 306 -9.18 27.34 -6.78
C ILE A 306 -8.58 26.70 -8.05
N VAL A 307 -9.34 25.86 -8.71
CA VAL A 307 -8.81 24.98 -9.79
C VAL A 307 -9.03 25.59 -11.17
N GLY A 308 -10.04 26.41 -11.35
CA GLY A 308 -10.39 27.07 -12.62
C GLY A 308 -11.19 26.22 -13.60
N GLY A 309 -11.43 24.93 -13.29
CA GLY A 309 -12.17 24.01 -14.16
C GLY A 309 -12.15 22.58 -13.63
N PRO A 310 -12.63 21.59 -14.41
CA PRO A 310 -12.54 20.19 -14.01
C PRO A 310 -11.10 19.71 -13.87
N ILE A 311 -10.82 18.95 -12.81
CA ILE A 311 -9.52 18.32 -12.59
C ILE A 311 -9.37 17.12 -13.53
N ASN A 312 -10.45 16.34 -13.71
CA ASN A 312 -10.46 15.24 -14.64
C ASN A 312 -10.19 15.71 -16.09
N GLY A 313 -9.27 15.02 -16.76
CA GLY A 313 -8.84 15.37 -18.11
C GLY A 313 -7.74 16.45 -18.19
N SER A 314 -7.46 17.18 -17.09
CA SER A 314 -6.37 18.19 -17.04
C SER A 314 -5.00 17.58 -16.78
N PHE A 315 -4.95 16.37 -16.23
CA PHE A 315 -3.73 15.63 -15.90
C PHE A 315 -3.62 14.31 -16.65
N ILE A 316 -2.40 13.88 -16.87
CA ILE A 316 -2.03 12.59 -17.43
C ILE A 316 -1.31 11.78 -16.36
N MET A 317 -1.73 10.54 -16.18
CA MET A 317 -1.11 9.60 -15.27
C MET A 317 -0.13 8.72 -16.03
N VAL A 318 1.13 8.69 -15.61
CA VAL A 318 2.16 7.82 -16.15
C VAL A 318 2.73 6.92 -15.07
N MET A 319 3.17 5.73 -15.42
CA MET A 319 3.80 4.78 -14.50
C MET A 319 5.02 4.13 -15.14
N ASN A 320 5.89 3.58 -14.28
CA ASN A 320 6.95 2.68 -14.68
C ASN A 320 6.68 1.26 -14.13
N ASP A 321 6.20 0.38 -15.00
CA ASP A 321 6.08 -1.05 -14.76
C ASP A 321 6.91 -1.82 -15.78
N PRO A 322 8.15 -2.22 -15.45
CA PRO A 322 9.04 -2.90 -16.38
C PRO A 322 8.61 -4.34 -16.74
N ARG A 323 7.57 -4.87 -16.10
CA ARG A 323 6.99 -6.18 -16.46
C ARG A 323 6.12 -6.11 -17.73
N ARG A 324 5.71 -4.90 -18.12
CA ARG A 324 4.77 -4.64 -19.20
C ARG A 324 5.39 -3.83 -20.32
N PRO A 325 4.94 -4.01 -21.57
CA PRO A 325 5.36 -3.16 -22.67
C PRO A 325 5.19 -1.66 -22.38
N TYR A 326 6.24 -0.88 -22.64
CA TYR A 326 6.19 0.57 -22.62
C TYR A 326 5.38 1.12 -23.81
N HIS A 327 5.01 2.40 -23.74
CA HIS A 327 4.19 3.10 -24.74
C HIS A 327 2.83 2.44 -24.96
N LYS A 328 2.30 1.82 -23.90
CA LYS A 328 0.95 1.25 -23.85
C LYS A 328 0.17 1.83 -22.69
N THR A 329 -1.12 2.01 -22.91
CA THR A 329 -2.05 2.47 -21.88
C THR A 329 -2.69 1.28 -21.19
N TYR A 330 -2.69 1.32 -19.87
CA TYR A 330 -3.30 0.33 -18.99
C TYR A 330 -4.33 0.99 -18.08
N GLU A 331 -5.30 0.20 -17.63
CA GLU A 331 -6.33 0.63 -16.68
C GLU A 331 -6.59 -0.49 -15.69
N VAL A 332 -6.57 -0.16 -14.39
CA VAL A 332 -6.74 -1.15 -13.32
C VAL A 332 -8.22 -1.26 -12.98
N GLU A 333 -8.79 -2.45 -13.10
CA GLU A 333 -10.20 -2.71 -12.80
C GLU A 333 -10.48 -2.42 -11.32
N TYR A 334 -11.50 -1.62 -11.03
CA TYR A 334 -11.92 -1.18 -9.68
C TYR A 334 -10.94 -0.30 -8.89
N ASP A 335 -9.77 0.05 -9.42
CA ASP A 335 -8.88 1.04 -8.77
C ASP A 335 -9.45 2.46 -8.98
N ARG A 336 -10.55 2.74 -8.28
CA ARG A 336 -11.30 4.00 -8.27
C ARG A 336 -12.00 4.19 -6.93
N HIS A 337 -12.38 5.42 -6.63
CA HIS A 337 -12.97 5.81 -5.35
C HIS A 337 -14.50 5.86 -5.40
N THR A 338 -15.06 6.24 -6.53
CA THR A 338 -16.52 6.33 -6.73
C THR A 338 -16.98 5.29 -7.75
N TYR A 339 -18.22 4.82 -7.64
CA TYR A 339 -18.74 3.83 -8.59
C TYR A 339 -18.83 4.38 -10.02
N ASP A 340 -19.19 5.65 -10.16
CA ASP A 340 -19.30 6.41 -11.41
C ASP A 340 -18.02 7.17 -11.80
N GLY A 341 -16.92 6.98 -11.09
CA GLY A 341 -15.65 7.64 -11.33
C GLY A 341 -14.70 6.87 -12.25
N HIS A 342 -13.47 7.35 -12.29
CA HIS A 342 -12.42 6.87 -13.19
C HIS A 342 -11.51 5.89 -12.48
N ASN A 343 -11.26 4.74 -13.12
CA ASN A 343 -10.19 3.84 -12.69
C ASN A 343 -8.82 4.51 -12.87
N TRP A 344 -7.82 4.04 -12.13
CA TRP A 344 -6.43 4.40 -12.39
C TRP A 344 -6.04 3.93 -13.79
N LYS A 345 -5.99 4.89 -14.71
CA LYS A 345 -5.54 4.69 -16.09
C LYS A 345 -4.18 5.34 -16.26
N TYR A 346 -3.21 4.64 -16.82
CA TYR A 346 -1.85 5.14 -16.97
C TYR A 346 -1.22 4.77 -18.30
N LEU A 347 -0.31 5.63 -18.78
CA LEU A 347 0.62 5.31 -19.84
C LEU A 347 1.90 4.74 -19.22
N ASN A 348 2.29 3.53 -19.60
CA ASN A 348 3.53 2.90 -19.12
C ASN A 348 4.73 3.44 -19.90
N LEU A 349 5.68 4.05 -19.20
CA LEU A 349 6.85 4.69 -19.78
C LEU A 349 8.16 4.23 -19.11
N PRO A 350 9.29 4.26 -19.84
CA PRO A 350 10.61 4.12 -19.24
C PRO A 350 10.93 5.32 -18.34
N MET A 351 11.85 5.11 -17.37
CA MET A 351 12.13 6.09 -16.31
C MET A 351 12.72 7.41 -16.82
N ASP A 352 13.49 7.38 -17.89
CA ASP A 352 14.08 8.58 -18.51
C ASP A 352 13.00 9.50 -19.11
N GLU A 353 11.98 8.96 -19.74
CA GLU A 353 10.83 9.73 -20.24
C GLU A 353 9.98 10.29 -19.08
N ILE A 354 9.74 9.52 -18.05
CA ILE A 354 9.06 10.01 -16.84
C ILE A 354 9.84 11.15 -16.19
N ALA A 355 11.15 11.00 -16.07
CA ALA A 355 12.03 12.04 -15.55
C ALA A 355 11.98 13.31 -16.41
N ALA A 356 11.94 13.20 -17.72
CA ALA A 356 11.84 14.33 -18.64
C ALA A 356 10.53 15.12 -18.43
N LEU A 357 9.39 14.43 -18.26
CA LEU A 357 8.09 15.04 -17.95
C LEU A 357 8.12 15.76 -16.59
N ALA A 358 8.72 15.14 -15.58
CA ALA A 358 8.89 15.74 -14.25
C ALA A 358 9.75 17.00 -14.31
N ILE A 359 10.89 16.96 -14.98
CA ILE A 359 11.81 18.11 -15.16
C ILE A 359 11.10 19.26 -15.88
N ALA A 360 10.34 18.98 -16.94
CA ALA A 360 9.60 20.00 -17.68
C ALA A 360 8.59 20.75 -16.76
N SER A 361 7.85 20.02 -15.95
CA SER A 361 6.89 20.59 -14.96
C SER A 361 7.60 21.40 -13.89
N LEU A 362 8.68 20.87 -13.30
CA LEU A 362 9.43 21.57 -12.23
C LEU A 362 10.10 22.85 -12.73
N LYS A 363 10.65 22.85 -13.96
CA LYS A 363 11.23 24.07 -14.58
C LYS A 363 10.20 25.18 -14.77
N ASP A 364 8.93 24.83 -14.98
CA ASP A 364 7.81 25.81 -14.98
C ASP A 364 7.26 26.06 -13.57
N GLY A 365 7.96 25.65 -12.50
CA GLY A 365 7.57 25.86 -11.11
C GLY A 365 6.29 25.10 -10.70
N ARG A 366 5.94 23.98 -11.36
CA ARG A 366 4.80 23.14 -11.05
C ARG A 366 5.22 21.92 -10.26
N LYS A 367 4.60 21.73 -9.08
CA LYS A 367 4.74 20.50 -8.28
C LYS A 367 3.98 19.35 -8.95
N LEU A 368 4.39 18.11 -8.68
CA LEU A 368 3.74 16.92 -9.22
C LEU A 368 3.38 15.95 -8.11
N TYR A 369 2.23 15.28 -8.27
CA TYR A 369 1.92 14.08 -7.51
C TYR A 369 2.80 12.93 -7.99
N SER A 370 3.40 12.20 -7.07
CA SER A 370 4.25 11.04 -7.38
C SER A 370 4.13 9.99 -6.29
N SER A 371 4.40 8.73 -6.61
CA SER A 371 4.37 7.66 -5.61
C SER A 371 5.53 6.69 -5.74
N TYR A 372 5.90 6.06 -4.62
CA TYR A 372 7.14 5.34 -4.42
C TYR A 372 6.96 4.15 -3.48
N ASP A 373 7.93 3.23 -3.49
CA ASP A 373 8.16 2.30 -2.39
C ASP A 373 9.06 2.96 -1.34
N VAL A 374 8.47 3.86 -0.56
CA VAL A 374 9.21 4.77 0.32
C VAL A 374 9.98 4.07 1.43
N GLY A 375 9.57 2.87 1.82
CA GLY A 375 10.22 2.09 2.88
C GLY A 375 11.60 1.54 2.50
N LYS A 376 11.86 1.39 1.21
CA LYS A 376 13.11 0.78 0.72
C LYS A 376 14.29 1.74 0.85
N GLN A 377 15.31 1.31 1.60
CA GLN A 377 16.56 2.07 1.76
C GLN A 377 16.36 3.51 2.30
N LEU A 378 15.35 3.75 3.14
CA LEU A 378 15.08 5.05 3.74
C LEU A 378 15.88 5.25 5.04
N ASP A 379 16.83 6.18 5.04
CA ASP A 379 17.38 6.70 6.29
C ASP A 379 16.45 7.77 6.88
N ARG A 380 15.60 7.35 7.82
CA ARG A 380 14.56 8.20 8.44
C ARG A 380 15.13 9.43 9.15
N LYS A 381 16.29 9.29 9.81
CA LYS A 381 16.91 10.39 10.58
C LYS A 381 17.46 11.47 9.65
N ARG A 382 18.03 11.06 8.52
CA ARG A 382 18.62 11.98 7.53
C ARG A 382 17.62 12.46 6.50
N GLY A 383 16.44 11.83 6.38
CA GLY A 383 15.48 12.10 5.32
C GLY A 383 16.05 11.80 3.93
N LEU A 384 16.89 10.77 3.82
CA LEU A 384 17.59 10.39 2.60
C LEU A 384 17.13 9.02 2.10
N LEU A 385 16.80 8.95 0.83
CA LEU A 385 16.48 7.75 0.06
C LEU A 385 17.64 7.49 -0.91
N ASP A 386 18.47 6.49 -0.61
CA ASP A 386 19.66 6.14 -1.38
C ASP A 386 19.89 4.62 -1.33
N LEU A 387 20.16 4.00 -2.47
CA LEU A 387 20.40 2.54 -2.57
C LEU A 387 21.54 2.05 -1.67
N ASN A 388 22.39 2.95 -1.21
CA ASN A 388 23.57 2.65 -0.38
C ASN A 388 23.38 3.01 1.10
N ASN A 389 22.16 3.30 1.59
CA ASN A 389 21.94 3.62 3.00
C ASN A 389 22.19 2.43 3.93
N TYR A 390 21.87 1.21 3.47
CA TYR A 390 22.02 -0.02 4.25
C TYR A 390 22.70 -1.11 3.42
N ASP A 391 23.66 -1.80 4.02
CA ASP A 391 24.37 -2.93 3.43
C ASP A 391 23.98 -4.26 4.10
N TYR A 392 22.77 -4.71 3.80
CA TYR A 392 22.27 -6.01 4.28
C TYR A 392 23.02 -7.18 3.66
N GLY A 393 23.58 -7.00 2.45
CA GLY A 393 24.35 -8.03 1.77
C GLY A 393 25.58 -8.44 2.54
N SER A 394 26.40 -7.46 2.94
CA SER A 394 27.57 -7.69 3.79
C SER A 394 27.19 -8.21 5.15
N LEU A 395 26.11 -7.68 5.76
CA LEU A 395 25.64 -8.09 7.07
C LEU A 395 25.29 -9.59 7.12
N PHE A 396 24.58 -10.10 6.12
CA PHE A 396 24.11 -11.48 6.07
C PHE A 396 24.94 -12.39 5.16
N SER A 397 26.06 -11.89 4.61
CA SER A 397 26.91 -12.63 3.67
C SER A 397 26.13 -13.26 2.51
N THR A 398 25.20 -12.50 1.93
CA THR A 398 24.33 -12.92 0.83
C THR A 398 24.08 -11.76 -0.13
N THR A 399 23.28 -12.00 -1.17
CA THR A 399 22.87 -10.97 -2.13
C THR A 399 21.37 -10.79 -2.14
N PHE A 400 20.90 -9.56 -2.38
CA PHE A 400 19.51 -9.20 -2.63
C PHE A 400 19.41 -8.70 -4.07
N ALA A 401 19.43 -9.62 -5.04
CA ALA A 401 19.73 -9.34 -6.45
C ALA A 401 18.51 -9.19 -7.36
N MET A 402 17.28 -9.16 -6.80
CA MET A 402 16.08 -8.94 -7.61
C MET A 402 16.09 -7.57 -8.27
N ASP A 403 15.84 -7.51 -9.58
CA ASP A 403 15.54 -6.28 -10.28
C ASP A 403 14.12 -5.76 -9.97
N LYS A 404 13.79 -4.56 -10.45
CA LYS A 404 12.49 -3.92 -10.21
C LYS A 404 11.31 -4.80 -10.69
N ALA A 405 11.44 -5.44 -11.87
CA ALA A 405 10.39 -6.29 -12.42
C ALA A 405 10.15 -7.53 -11.55
N GLN A 406 11.24 -8.16 -11.09
CA GLN A 406 11.19 -9.33 -10.22
C GLN A 406 10.58 -8.99 -8.86
N ARG A 407 11.00 -7.87 -8.23
CA ARG A 407 10.41 -7.42 -6.96
C ARG A 407 8.92 -7.17 -7.05
N ILE A 408 8.46 -6.51 -8.12
CA ILE A 408 7.02 -6.29 -8.32
C ILE A 408 6.30 -7.64 -8.50
N ALA A 409 6.84 -8.53 -9.33
CA ALA A 409 6.21 -9.82 -9.62
C ALA A 409 6.07 -10.73 -8.38
N THR A 410 6.93 -10.53 -7.37
CA THR A 410 6.97 -11.33 -6.13
C THR A 410 6.42 -10.61 -4.90
N PHE A 411 5.71 -9.49 -5.08
CA PHE A 411 5.16 -8.65 -3.99
C PHE A 411 6.21 -8.08 -3.03
N ASP A 412 7.48 -7.97 -3.45
CA ASP A 412 8.53 -7.35 -2.63
C ASP A 412 8.57 -5.83 -2.79
N SER A 413 8.03 -5.26 -3.87
CA SER A 413 8.00 -3.82 -4.10
C SER A 413 6.76 -3.39 -4.89
N GLY A 414 6.21 -2.23 -4.53
CA GLY A 414 5.07 -1.60 -5.17
C GLY A 414 4.91 -0.14 -4.76
N SER A 415 3.83 0.48 -5.18
CA SER A 415 3.51 1.87 -4.82
C SER A 415 2.91 1.92 -3.42
N THR A 416 3.70 2.27 -2.40
CA THR A 416 3.26 2.25 -1.00
C THR A 416 2.95 3.63 -0.42
N HIS A 417 3.47 4.71 -1.05
CA HIS A 417 3.32 6.06 -0.48
C HIS A 417 3.38 7.14 -1.55
N ALA A 418 2.41 8.05 -1.51
CA ALA A 418 2.36 9.22 -2.36
C ALA A 418 3.03 10.43 -1.69
N MET A 419 3.82 11.16 -2.47
CA MET A 419 4.48 12.41 -2.05
C MET A 419 4.42 13.45 -3.17
N THR A 420 4.69 14.71 -2.83
CA THR A 420 4.69 15.80 -3.81
C THR A 420 6.11 16.08 -4.27
N LEU A 421 6.40 15.84 -5.55
CA LEU A 421 7.71 16.12 -6.15
C LEU A 421 7.87 17.63 -6.34
N THR A 422 8.94 18.21 -5.79
CA THR A 422 9.11 19.67 -5.66
C THR A 422 10.42 20.21 -6.23
N ALA A 423 11.47 19.38 -6.37
CA ALA A 423 12.75 19.83 -6.89
C ALA A 423 13.52 18.72 -7.58
N VAL A 424 14.43 19.13 -8.46
CA VAL A 424 15.44 18.27 -9.10
C VAL A 424 16.77 19.01 -9.17
N ASP A 425 17.86 18.29 -8.94
CA ASP A 425 19.19 18.75 -9.23
C ASP A 425 19.71 18.09 -10.49
N LEU A 426 20.23 18.88 -11.42
CA LEU A 426 20.69 18.43 -12.73
C LEU A 426 22.21 18.58 -12.86
N ASP A 427 22.87 17.59 -13.44
CA ASP A 427 24.27 17.71 -13.81
C ASP A 427 24.48 18.66 -15.00
N ALA A 428 25.72 18.87 -15.39
CA ALA A 428 26.09 19.74 -16.52
C ALA A 428 25.48 19.30 -17.86
N ASN A 429 25.07 18.04 -18.00
CA ASN A 429 24.43 17.49 -19.19
C ASN A 429 22.89 17.52 -19.09
N GLY A 430 22.34 18.06 -18.00
CA GLY A 430 20.89 18.11 -17.74
C GLY A 430 20.29 16.80 -17.24
N LYS A 431 21.13 15.83 -16.80
CA LYS A 431 20.67 14.56 -16.24
C LYS A 431 20.36 14.74 -14.75
N PRO A 432 19.22 14.18 -14.24
CA PRO A 432 18.87 14.29 -12.83
C PRO A 432 19.81 13.45 -11.95
N VAL A 433 20.42 14.08 -10.95
CA VAL A 433 21.30 13.44 -9.96
C VAL A 433 20.61 13.18 -8.64
N LYS A 434 19.66 14.04 -8.26
CA LYS A 434 18.82 13.88 -7.07
C LYS A 434 17.50 14.63 -7.20
N TRP A 435 16.54 14.25 -6.37
CA TRP A 435 15.19 14.81 -6.32
C TRP A 435 14.79 15.15 -4.90
N LYS A 436 13.82 16.07 -4.74
CA LYS A 436 13.20 16.39 -3.47
C LYS A 436 11.70 16.22 -3.55
N VAL A 437 11.14 15.57 -2.53
CA VAL A 437 9.70 15.43 -2.33
C VAL A 437 9.28 16.06 -1.01
N GLU A 438 8.17 16.74 -1.04
CA GLU A 438 7.42 17.18 0.14
C GLU A 438 6.60 16.00 0.63
N ASN A 439 6.80 15.60 1.90
CA ASN A 439 6.13 14.49 2.53
C ASN A 439 4.99 15.00 3.44
N SER A 440 4.12 14.10 3.86
CA SER A 440 2.99 14.36 4.75
C SER A 440 3.13 13.75 6.15
N TRP A 441 4.37 13.74 6.70
CA TRP A 441 4.67 13.21 8.04
C TRP A 441 5.08 14.31 9.05
N GLY A 442 4.66 15.55 8.77
CA GLY A 442 4.97 16.69 9.59
C GLY A 442 6.32 17.34 9.29
N PRO A 443 6.51 18.61 9.74
CA PRO A 443 7.68 19.42 9.40
C PRO A 443 8.97 18.95 10.07
N ASP A 444 8.88 18.18 11.16
CA ASP A 444 10.04 17.72 11.92
C ASP A 444 10.67 16.45 11.33
N TYR A 445 10.03 15.83 10.34
CA TYR A 445 10.51 14.62 9.71
C TYR A 445 11.47 14.92 8.54
N GLY A 446 12.59 14.18 8.48
CA GLY A 446 13.56 14.28 7.40
C GLY A 446 14.19 15.66 7.27
N GLN A 447 14.20 16.22 6.05
CA GLN A 447 14.73 17.55 5.76
C GLN A 447 13.60 18.60 5.81
N ARG A 448 13.20 18.99 7.02
CA ARG A 448 12.08 19.95 7.26
C ARG A 448 10.78 19.52 6.57
N GLY A 449 10.38 18.27 6.77
CA GLY A 449 9.20 17.68 6.18
C GLY A 449 9.38 17.16 4.76
N CYS A 450 10.58 17.25 4.19
CA CYS A 450 10.91 16.74 2.87
C CYS A 450 11.84 15.53 2.96
N LEU A 451 11.81 14.70 1.92
CA LEU A 451 12.80 13.66 1.68
C LEU A 451 13.62 13.99 0.43
N ILE A 452 14.90 13.64 0.46
CA ILE A 452 15.79 13.74 -0.68
C ILE A 452 16.09 12.34 -1.17
N MET A 453 16.02 12.11 -2.47
CA MET A 453 16.32 10.83 -3.08
C MET A 453 17.37 11.00 -4.17
N THR A 454 18.32 10.05 -4.24
CA THR A 454 19.28 9.99 -5.33
C THR A 454 18.60 9.62 -6.64
N GLY A 455 19.20 9.99 -7.78
CA GLY A 455 18.67 9.61 -9.09
C GLY A 455 18.58 8.10 -9.29
N SER A 456 19.53 7.33 -8.73
CA SER A 456 19.48 5.86 -8.76
C SER A 456 18.32 5.30 -7.96
N TRP A 457 18.06 5.83 -6.77
CA TRP A 457 16.93 5.43 -5.95
C TRP A 457 15.59 5.78 -6.62
N PHE A 458 15.47 6.98 -7.18
CA PHE A 458 14.30 7.40 -7.94
C PHE A 458 13.97 6.43 -9.08
N ASN A 459 14.97 6.03 -9.88
CA ASN A 459 14.77 5.09 -10.98
C ASN A 459 14.27 3.72 -10.49
N GLU A 460 14.72 3.28 -9.33
CA GLU A 460 14.45 1.96 -8.81
C GLU A 460 13.09 1.85 -8.09
N TYR A 461 12.69 2.88 -7.35
CA TYR A 461 11.53 2.81 -6.44
C TYR A 461 10.41 3.81 -6.74
N MET A 462 10.51 4.60 -7.79
CA MET A 462 9.42 5.44 -8.28
C MET A 462 8.48 4.63 -9.17
N PHE A 463 7.16 4.80 -8.98
CA PHE A 463 6.14 4.09 -9.73
C PHE A 463 5.18 5.01 -10.49
N ARG A 464 4.54 5.97 -9.84
CA ARG A 464 3.49 6.80 -10.41
C ARG A 464 3.90 8.27 -10.48
N LEU A 465 3.58 8.93 -11.59
CA LEU A 465 3.68 10.38 -11.75
C LEU A 465 2.39 10.91 -12.39
N VAL A 466 1.88 12.02 -11.87
CA VAL A 466 0.76 12.74 -12.44
C VAL A 466 1.26 14.08 -12.97
N VAL A 467 1.06 14.28 -14.26
CA VAL A 467 1.62 15.42 -15.01
C VAL A 467 0.49 16.25 -15.61
N ASP A 468 0.53 17.57 -15.48
CA ASP A 468 -0.37 18.47 -16.22
C ASP A 468 -0.21 18.22 -17.72
N ARG A 469 -1.33 18.02 -18.40
CA ARG A 469 -1.42 17.67 -19.82
C ARG A 469 -0.57 18.57 -20.73
N LYS A 470 -0.39 19.83 -20.38
CA LYS A 470 0.39 20.79 -21.17
C LYS A 470 1.88 20.49 -21.27
N TYR A 471 2.44 19.67 -20.35
CA TYR A 471 3.86 19.25 -20.38
C TYR A 471 4.08 17.92 -21.09
N VAL A 472 3.01 17.27 -21.53
CA VAL A 472 3.07 15.96 -22.16
C VAL A 472 3.15 16.13 -23.68
N PRO A 473 4.18 15.59 -24.35
CA PRO A 473 4.29 15.62 -25.82
C PRO A 473 3.07 15.01 -26.51
N GLU A 474 2.74 15.54 -27.69
CA GLU A 474 1.53 15.16 -28.44
C GLU A 474 1.50 13.66 -28.83
N ASN A 475 2.66 13.05 -29.09
CA ASN A 475 2.74 11.60 -29.35
C ASN A 475 2.32 10.80 -28.10
N LEU A 476 2.77 11.17 -26.90
CA LEU A 476 2.39 10.50 -25.65
C LEU A 476 0.92 10.75 -25.30
N LEU A 477 0.38 11.93 -25.62
CA LEU A 477 -1.06 12.20 -25.47
C LEU A 477 -1.91 11.29 -26.37
N ARG A 478 -1.47 11.04 -27.60
CA ARG A 478 -2.14 10.10 -28.52
C ARG A 478 -2.06 8.65 -28.00
N GLU A 479 -0.92 8.25 -27.45
CA GLU A 479 -0.75 6.93 -26.85
C GLU A 479 -1.65 6.76 -25.61
N TYR A 480 -1.70 7.77 -24.72
CA TYR A 480 -2.61 7.78 -23.58
C TYR A 480 -4.08 7.74 -23.98
N GLY A 481 -4.45 8.32 -25.14
CA GLY A 481 -5.80 8.31 -25.69
C GLY A 481 -6.26 6.97 -26.27
N GLN A 482 -5.36 5.98 -26.39
CA GLN A 482 -5.72 4.66 -26.92
C GLN A 482 -6.57 3.86 -25.92
N LYS A 483 -7.26 2.83 -26.46
CA LYS A 483 -8.00 1.89 -25.62
C LYS A 483 -7.03 1.19 -24.66
N PRO A 484 -7.29 1.27 -23.34
CA PRO A 484 -6.38 0.67 -22.35
C PRO A 484 -6.45 -0.86 -22.37
N VAL A 485 -5.34 -1.48 -21.99
CA VAL A 485 -5.29 -2.89 -21.61
C VAL A 485 -5.78 -2.98 -20.15
N MET A 486 -6.81 -3.76 -19.90
CA MET A 486 -7.33 -3.95 -18.54
C MET A 486 -6.37 -4.79 -17.70
N VAL A 487 -6.08 -4.34 -16.50
CA VAL A 487 -5.28 -5.01 -15.49
C VAL A 487 -6.20 -5.41 -14.34
N MET A 488 -6.03 -6.62 -13.86
CA MET A 488 -6.82 -7.13 -12.74
C MET A 488 -6.45 -6.41 -11.44
N PRO A 489 -7.39 -6.20 -10.51
CA PRO A 489 -7.12 -5.52 -9.26
C PRO A 489 -6.16 -6.31 -8.34
N GLU A 490 -6.02 -7.62 -8.55
CA GLU A 490 -5.10 -8.49 -7.80
C GLU A 490 -3.65 -8.45 -8.34
N ASP A 491 -3.34 -7.60 -9.31
CA ASP A 491 -1.96 -7.46 -9.79
C ASP A 491 -1.02 -7.04 -8.66
N PRO A 492 0.15 -7.67 -8.53
CA PRO A 492 1.10 -7.41 -7.43
C PRO A 492 1.46 -5.94 -7.22
N LEU A 493 1.51 -5.14 -8.29
CA LEU A 493 1.86 -3.73 -8.20
C LEU A 493 0.81 -2.90 -7.44
N PHE A 494 -0.44 -3.37 -7.39
CA PHE A 494 -1.57 -2.66 -6.79
C PHE A 494 -2.06 -3.30 -5.48
N GLN A 495 -1.37 -4.32 -4.98
CA GLN A 495 -1.69 -5.01 -3.72
C GLN A 495 -0.91 -4.50 -2.50
N MET A 496 -0.01 -3.54 -2.67
CA MET A 496 0.90 -3.06 -1.63
C MET A 496 0.36 -1.84 -0.86
N ASP A 497 -0.86 -1.39 -1.15
CA ASP A 497 -1.45 -0.18 -0.55
C ASP A 497 -2.10 -0.42 0.84
N GLU A 498 -1.78 -1.53 1.55
CA GLU A 498 -2.30 -1.86 2.88
C GLU A 498 -1.32 -1.52 4.02
#